data_244b2c2440541afa3dd34e21cd9b65f0
#
_entry.id   244b2c2440541afa3dd34e21cd9b65f0
#
_cell.length_a   1.000
_cell.length_b   1.000
_cell.length_c   1.000
_cell.angle_alpha   90.00
_cell.angle_beta   90.00
_cell.angle_gamma   90.00
#
_symmetry.space_group_name_H-M   'P 1'
#
loop_
_entity.id
_entity.type
_entity.pdbx_description
1 polymer ?
#
loop_
_entity_poly.entity_id
_entity_poly.type
_entity_poly.pdbx_seq_one_letter_code
_entity_poly.pdbx_strand_id
1 'polypeptide(L)'
;VLPPRTDIQDTYEMRFTLVGEDGREHKLAFIDLSGELFTCMHLKASGLPFERQEQADAINTLDNILVKNRTNNRKIHFFVVEYGAQDKKIRSMSQDSYLQAAISYINEMDIFDEFTDGVYMIVTKVDKANVDESELGTHLANYIETYYKGLYGGLVDICEKKEINGGRVSRFPFSIGKVCFQNLCMFDKEWTHRIIEEIKERSYAERAGRLGKLTRMFGK
;
A
#
# COMPACT_ATOMS: atom_id res chain seq x y z
N VAL A 1 -22.07 10.22 -0.89
CA VAL A 1 -22.23 9.04 -1.77
C VAL A 1 -20.88 8.36 -1.84
N LEU A 2 -20.83 7.04 -1.59
CA LEU A 2 -19.60 6.28 -1.71
C LEU A 2 -19.22 6.11 -3.19
N PRO A 3 -17.92 6.20 -3.53
CA PRO A 3 -17.47 5.97 -4.89
C PRO A 3 -17.75 4.52 -5.34
N PRO A 4 -17.93 4.27 -6.64
CA PRO A 4 -18.01 2.91 -7.16
C PRO A 4 -16.70 2.15 -6.93
N ARG A 5 -16.76 0.83 -7.06
CA ARG A 5 -15.56 -0.02 -7.02
C ARG A 5 -14.70 0.27 -8.24
N THR A 6 -13.38 0.33 -8.05
CA THR A 6 -12.40 0.45 -9.14
C THR A 6 -12.42 -0.80 -10.01
N ASP A 7 -12.65 -0.65 -11.30
CA ASP A 7 -12.56 -1.75 -12.27
C ASP A 7 -11.08 -2.13 -12.50
N ILE A 8 -10.85 -3.36 -12.96
CA ILE A 8 -9.49 -3.86 -13.22
C ILE A 8 -8.75 -3.04 -14.28
N GLN A 9 -9.45 -2.47 -15.24
CA GLN A 9 -8.88 -1.64 -16.31
C GLN A 9 -8.64 -0.20 -15.86
N ASP A 10 -9.24 0.21 -14.75
CA ASP A 10 -9.15 1.58 -14.28
C ASP A 10 -7.92 1.77 -13.40
N THR A 11 -7.14 2.76 -13.75
CA THR A 11 -6.08 3.30 -12.91
C THR A 11 -6.38 4.78 -12.70
N TYR A 12 -6.66 5.14 -11.46
CA TYR A 12 -6.95 6.53 -11.15
C TYR A 12 -5.69 7.22 -10.64
N GLU A 13 -5.26 8.26 -11.36
CA GLU A 13 -4.22 9.17 -10.90
C GLU A 13 -4.86 10.46 -10.39
N MET A 14 -4.73 10.71 -9.10
CA MET A 14 -5.21 11.92 -8.44
C MET A 14 -4.01 12.77 -8.04
N ARG A 15 -3.93 14.00 -8.54
CA ARG A 15 -2.82 14.92 -8.27
C ARG A 15 -3.21 15.94 -7.22
N PHE A 16 -2.32 16.13 -6.26
CA PHE A 16 -2.48 17.07 -5.14
C PHE A 16 -1.25 17.93 -4.98
N THR A 17 -1.44 19.10 -4.40
CA THR A 17 -0.35 19.91 -3.87
C THR A 17 -0.50 20.00 -2.36
N LEU A 18 0.48 19.48 -1.64
CA LEU A 18 0.58 19.62 -0.21
C LEU A 18 1.39 20.88 0.09
N VAL A 19 0.80 21.82 0.83
CA VAL A 19 1.47 23.03 1.26
C VAL A 19 1.87 22.87 2.72
N GLY A 20 3.16 22.97 3.02
CA GLY A 20 3.68 22.90 4.38
C GLY A 20 3.43 24.21 5.15
N GLU A 21 3.64 24.17 6.46
CA GLU A 21 3.56 25.37 7.31
C GLU A 21 4.62 26.41 6.94
N ASP A 22 5.72 25.97 6.35
CA ASP A 22 6.80 26.80 5.81
C ASP A 22 6.50 27.38 4.41
N GLY A 23 5.30 27.15 3.88
CA GLY A 23 4.85 27.58 2.57
C GLY A 23 5.43 26.80 1.38
N ARG A 24 6.20 25.74 1.63
CA ARG A 24 6.71 24.90 0.54
C ARG A 24 5.62 24.02 -0.04
N GLU A 25 5.61 23.92 -1.36
CA GLU A 25 4.69 23.08 -2.10
C GLU A 25 5.33 21.73 -2.45
N HIS A 26 4.63 20.65 -2.12
CA HIS A 26 4.99 19.29 -2.51
C HIS A 26 3.91 18.72 -3.41
N LYS A 27 4.28 18.42 -4.66
CA LYS A 27 3.35 17.78 -5.61
C LYS A 27 3.30 16.29 -5.34
N LEU A 28 2.10 15.79 -5.11
CA LEU A 28 1.80 14.39 -4.86
C LEU A 28 0.90 13.84 -5.96
N ALA A 29 1.10 12.59 -6.34
CA ALA A 29 0.18 11.83 -7.14
C ALA A 29 -0.20 10.56 -6.39
N PHE A 30 -1.49 10.33 -6.20
CA PHE A 30 -2.02 9.05 -5.76
C PHE A 30 -2.38 8.23 -6.99
N ILE A 31 -1.89 7.00 -7.03
CA ILE A 31 -2.25 6.01 -8.04
C ILE A 31 -3.08 4.95 -7.34
N ASP A 32 -4.38 4.93 -7.63
CA ASP A 32 -5.28 3.89 -7.13
C ASP A 32 -5.35 2.74 -8.13
N LEU A 33 -5.13 1.54 -7.63
CA LEU A 33 -5.08 0.31 -8.41
C LEU A 33 -6.17 -0.64 -7.91
N SER A 34 -6.86 -1.29 -8.85
CA SER A 34 -7.84 -2.31 -8.50
C SER A 34 -7.22 -3.45 -7.70
N GLY A 35 -7.91 -3.91 -6.65
CA GLY A 35 -7.51 -5.08 -5.88
C GLY A 35 -7.42 -6.38 -6.71
N GLU A 36 -8.08 -6.46 -7.86
CA GLU A 36 -7.98 -7.60 -8.79
C GLU A 36 -6.60 -7.73 -9.45
N LEU A 37 -5.81 -6.64 -9.50
CA LEU A 37 -4.44 -6.67 -9.99
C LEU A 37 -3.53 -7.60 -9.19
N PHE A 38 -3.78 -7.78 -7.89
CA PHE A 38 -3.03 -8.76 -7.09
C PHE A 38 -3.24 -10.19 -7.61
N THR A 39 -4.43 -10.51 -8.10
CA THR A 39 -4.68 -11.80 -8.78
C THR A 39 -3.89 -11.90 -10.07
N CYS A 40 -3.81 -10.83 -10.84
CA CYS A 40 -3.02 -10.79 -12.08
C CYS A 40 -1.52 -10.93 -11.80
N MET A 41 -1.00 -10.27 -10.76
CA MET A 41 0.38 -10.42 -10.30
C MET A 41 0.69 -11.88 -9.94
N HIS A 42 -0.21 -12.53 -9.18
CA HIS A 42 -0.07 -13.93 -8.85
C HIS A 42 -0.03 -14.83 -10.09
N LEU A 43 -0.98 -14.65 -11.03
CA LEU A 43 -1.02 -15.44 -12.25
C LEU A 43 0.27 -15.30 -13.06
N LYS A 44 0.76 -14.06 -13.20
CA LYS A 44 1.98 -13.77 -13.93
C LYS A 44 3.21 -14.39 -13.25
N ALA A 45 3.39 -14.20 -11.95
CA ALA A 45 4.51 -14.76 -11.19
C ALA A 45 4.50 -16.29 -11.18
N SER A 46 3.31 -16.91 -11.22
CA SER A 46 3.17 -18.38 -11.26
C SER A 46 3.22 -18.98 -12.67
N GLY A 47 3.38 -18.16 -13.72
CA GLY A 47 3.34 -18.62 -15.10
C GLY A 47 1.98 -19.19 -15.55
N LEU A 48 0.91 -18.81 -14.84
CA LEU A 48 -0.44 -19.26 -15.14
C LEU A 48 -1.10 -18.36 -16.18
N PRO A 49 -1.94 -18.92 -17.07
CA PRO A 49 -2.63 -18.14 -18.09
C PRO A 49 -3.66 -17.18 -17.46
N PHE A 50 -3.80 -16.00 -18.07
CA PHE A 50 -4.91 -15.11 -17.78
C PHE A 50 -6.22 -15.69 -18.33
N GLU A 51 -7.31 -15.51 -17.59
CA GLU A 51 -8.63 -15.99 -18.03
C GLU A 51 -9.29 -15.06 -19.02
N ARG A 52 -8.96 -13.77 -18.91
CA ARG A 52 -9.53 -12.70 -19.73
C ARG A 52 -8.43 -11.78 -20.24
N GLN A 53 -8.64 -11.22 -21.44
CA GLN A 53 -7.70 -10.30 -22.06
C GLN A 53 -7.48 -9.05 -21.18
N GLU A 54 -8.54 -8.57 -20.51
CA GLU A 54 -8.48 -7.40 -19.62
C GLU A 54 -7.46 -7.57 -18.49
N GLN A 55 -7.27 -8.81 -18.01
CA GLN A 55 -6.25 -9.10 -16.97
C GLN A 55 -4.83 -8.95 -17.53
N ALA A 56 -4.61 -9.41 -18.76
CA ALA A 56 -3.31 -9.24 -19.42
C ALA A 56 -3.02 -7.76 -19.71
N ASP A 57 -4.02 -7.01 -20.15
CA ASP A 57 -3.89 -5.59 -20.44
C ASP A 57 -3.64 -4.78 -19.16
N ALA A 58 -4.34 -5.12 -18.08
CA ALA A 58 -4.16 -4.48 -16.77
C ALA A 58 -2.75 -4.70 -16.20
N ILE A 59 -2.22 -5.92 -16.27
CA ILE A 59 -0.86 -6.20 -15.78
C ILE A 59 0.20 -5.53 -16.67
N ASN A 60 -0.03 -5.43 -17.99
CA ASN A 60 0.85 -4.69 -18.89
C ASN A 60 0.84 -3.18 -18.59
N THR A 61 -0.32 -2.63 -18.25
CA THR A 61 -0.46 -1.23 -17.81
C THR A 61 0.31 -1.01 -16.52
N LEU A 62 0.18 -1.90 -15.55
CA LEU A 62 0.92 -1.86 -14.29
C LEU A 62 2.43 -1.90 -14.51
N ASP A 63 2.91 -2.82 -15.37
CA ASP A 63 4.33 -2.90 -15.77
C ASP A 63 4.83 -1.60 -16.40
N ASN A 64 4.00 -0.99 -17.24
CA ASN A 64 4.35 0.28 -17.85
C ASN A 64 4.49 1.40 -16.82
N ILE A 65 3.60 1.47 -15.83
CA ILE A 65 3.59 2.51 -14.79
C ILE A 65 4.72 2.28 -13.78
N LEU A 66 4.85 1.07 -13.24
CA LEU A 66 5.72 0.79 -12.10
C LEU A 66 7.12 0.33 -12.48
N VAL A 67 7.32 -0.17 -13.69
CA VAL A 67 8.59 -0.77 -14.12
C VAL A 67 9.23 -0.01 -15.28
N LYS A 68 8.54 0.08 -16.42
CA LYS A 68 9.15 0.65 -17.66
C LYS A 68 9.29 2.16 -17.62
N ASN A 69 8.31 2.86 -17.04
CA ASN A 69 8.30 4.32 -16.93
C ASN A 69 8.66 4.78 -15.51
N ARG A 70 9.57 4.07 -14.85
CA ARG A 70 10.06 4.46 -13.53
C ARG A 70 10.56 5.89 -13.54
N THR A 71 10.12 6.65 -12.56
CA THR A 71 10.61 7.99 -12.30
C THR A 71 11.48 7.99 -11.05
N ASN A 72 12.36 8.98 -10.93
CA ASN A 72 13.14 9.22 -9.72
C ASN A 72 12.32 9.90 -8.62
N ASN A 73 11.00 9.91 -8.76
CA ASN A 73 10.11 10.44 -7.74
C ASN A 73 10.11 9.52 -6.53
N ARG A 74 9.99 10.12 -5.36
CA ARG A 74 9.80 9.40 -4.11
C ARG A 74 8.46 8.65 -4.13
N LYS A 75 8.45 7.45 -3.59
CA LYS A 75 7.29 6.55 -3.60
C LYS A 75 6.96 6.07 -2.21
N ILE A 76 5.66 6.01 -1.93
CA ILE A 76 5.11 5.37 -0.74
C ILE A 76 4.08 4.37 -1.23
N HIS A 77 4.17 3.14 -0.74
CA HIS A 77 3.28 2.06 -1.13
C HIS A 77 2.31 1.72 -0.01
N PHE A 78 1.02 1.72 -0.29
CA PHE A 78 -0.03 1.36 0.63
C PHE A 78 -0.70 0.06 0.20
N PHE A 79 -0.65 -0.96 1.06
CA PHE A 79 -1.35 -2.22 0.90
C PHE A 79 -2.63 -2.18 1.72
N VAL A 80 -3.76 -2.18 1.04
CA VAL A 80 -5.06 -1.98 1.68
C VAL A 80 -5.79 -3.31 1.79
N VAL A 81 -6.14 -3.71 3.01
CA VAL A 81 -6.95 -4.89 3.30
C VAL A 81 -8.20 -4.50 4.09
N GLU A 82 -9.28 -5.25 3.91
CA GLU A 82 -10.54 -5.00 4.62
C GLU A 82 -10.61 -5.86 5.87
N TYR A 83 -10.91 -5.25 7.02
CA TYR A 83 -11.22 -5.98 8.24
C TYR A 83 -12.47 -6.86 8.06
N GLY A 84 -12.37 -8.13 8.46
CA GLY A 84 -13.46 -9.10 8.26
C GLY A 84 -13.50 -9.74 6.86
N ALA A 85 -12.52 -9.45 5.98
CA ALA A 85 -12.48 -10.03 4.63
C ALA A 85 -11.56 -11.26 4.51
N GLN A 86 -10.94 -11.70 5.59
CA GLN A 86 -9.98 -12.82 5.61
C GLN A 86 -10.56 -14.14 5.08
N ASP A 87 -11.87 -14.34 5.26
CA ASP A 87 -12.57 -15.56 4.80
C ASP A 87 -12.98 -15.51 3.32
N LYS A 88 -12.82 -14.34 2.67
CA LYS A 88 -13.08 -14.22 1.24
C LYS A 88 -12.05 -15.04 0.46
N LYS A 89 -12.54 -15.95 -0.37
CA LYS A 89 -11.71 -16.78 -1.23
C LYS A 89 -11.76 -16.30 -2.66
N ILE A 90 -10.61 -16.32 -3.32
CA ILE A 90 -10.47 -16.12 -4.76
C ILE A 90 -9.88 -17.41 -5.33
N ARG A 91 -10.59 -18.09 -6.24
CA ARG A 91 -10.17 -19.38 -6.83
C ARG A 91 -9.76 -20.40 -5.76
N SER A 92 -10.56 -20.52 -4.70
CA SER A 92 -10.32 -21.41 -3.56
C SER A 92 -9.11 -21.07 -2.68
N MET A 93 -8.34 -20.05 -3.00
CA MET A 93 -7.24 -19.55 -2.17
C MET A 93 -7.73 -18.52 -1.15
N SER A 94 -7.12 -18.49 0.03
CA SER A 94 -7.31 -17.42 1.00
C SER A 94 -6.79 -16.10 0.47
N GLN A 95 -7.27 -14.99 1.00
CA GLN A 95 -6.80 -13.67 0.61
C GLN A 95 -5.30 -13.51 0.86
N ASP A 96 -4.80 -13.97 2.01
CA ASP A 96 -3.36 -13.92 2.32
C ASP A 96 -2.53 -14.70 1.30
N SER A 97 -3.00 -15.88 0.87
CA SER A 97 -2.24 -16.73 -0.06
C SER A 97 -2.01 -16.07 -1.42
N TYR A 98 -3.03 -15.44 -2.01
CA TYR A 98 -2.84 -14.77 -3.30
C TYR A 98 -2.10 -13.44 -3.18
N LEU A 99 -2.28 -12.73 -2.05
CA LEU A 99 -1.52 -11.51 -1.78
C LEU A 99 -0.04 -11.82 -1.52
N GLN A 100 0.26 -12.89 -0.78
CA GLN A 100 1.63 -13.38 -0.61
C GLN A 100 2.27 -13.75 -1.97
N ALA A 101 1.53 -14.42 -2.84
CA ALA A 101 2.04 -14.78 -4.16
C ALA A 101 2.34 -13.55 -5.03
N ALA A 102 1.60 -12.45 -4.86
CA ALA A 102 1.90 -11.19 -5.52
C ALA A 102 3.21 -10.54 -5.04
N ILE A 103 3.68 -10.86 -3.82
CA ILE A 103 4.98 -10.41 -3.31
C ILE A 103 6.14 -10.89 -4.20
N SER A 104 6.06 -12.11 -4.74
CA SER A 104 7.05 -12.60 -5.70
C SER A 104 7.16 -11.69 -6.92
N TYR A 105 6.02 -11.31 -7.49
CA TYR A 105 5.98 -10.36 -8.60
C TYR A 105 6.59 -9.00 -8.23
N ILE A 106 6.22 -8.45 -7.07
CA ILE A 106 6.75 -7.17 -6.59
C ILE A 106 8.27 -7.21 -6.47
N ASN A 107 8.81 -8.32 -5.95
CA ASN A 107 10.23 -8.52 -5.77
C ASN A 107 10.97 -8.75 -7.11
N GLU A 108 10.44 -9.61 -7.98
CA GLU A 108 11.02 -9.91 -9.29
C GLU A 108 11.06 -8.68 -10.21
N MET A 109 10.01 -7.87 -10.17
CA MET A 109 9.92 -6.66 -10.96
C MET A 109 10.60 -5.46 -10.30
N ASP A 110 11.20 -5.65 -9.13
CA ASP A 110 11.90 -4.60 -8.37
C ASP A 110 11.04 -3.35 -8.14
N ILE A 111 9.75 -3.54 -7.83
CA ILE A 111 8.78 -2.44 -7.69
C ILE A 111 9.17 -1.51 -6.54
N PHE A 112 9.68 -2.05 -5.43
CA PHE A 112 10.26 -1.25 -4.35
C PHE A 112 11.71 -0.93 -4.71
N ASP A 113 11.89 0.18 -5.36
CA ASP A 113 13.19 0.67 -5.81
C ASP A 113 13.87 1.56 -4.75
N GLU A 114 15.02 2.11 -5.12
CA GLU A 114 15.80 3.02 -4.29
C GLU A 114 15.09 4.35 -3.95
N PHE A 115 13.98 4.66 -4.61
CA PHE A 115 13.15 5.85 -4.36
C PHE A 115 11.92 5.51 -3.50
N THR A 116 11.79 4.28 -3.03
CA THR A 116 10.73 3.88 -2.09
C THR A 116 11.10 4.34 -0.68
N ASP A 117 10.30 5.25 -0.12
CA ASP A 117 10.52 5.83 1.21
C ASP A 117 9.76 5.09 2.31
N GLY A 118 8.70 4.37 1.95
CA GLY A 118 7.91 3.64 2.93
C GLY A 118 6.95 2.64 2.31
N VAL A 119 6.66 1.61 3.08
CA VAL A 119 5.67 0.58 2.78
C VAL A 119 4.75 0.47 3.98
N TYR A 120 3.46 0.52 3.74
CA TYR A 120 2.43 0.57 4.76
C TYR A 120 1.33 -0.43 4.50
N MET A 121 0.77 -0.99 5.56
CA MET A 121 -0.43 -1.81 5.49
C MET A 121 -1.59 -1.08 6.17
N ILE A 122 -2.66 -0.83 5.40
CA ILE A 122 -3.87 -0.17 5.89
C ILE A 122 -4.95 -1.24 6.05
N VAL A 123 -5.51 -1.34 7.25
CA VAL A 123 -6.69 -2.17 7.52
C VAL A 123 -7.90 -1.26 7.53
N THR A 124 -8.76 -1.39 6.53
CA THR A 124 -9.99 -0.61 6.41
C THR A 124 -11.15 -1.23 7.17
N LYS A 125 -12.20 -0.44 7.41
CA LYS A 125 -13.43 -0.85 8.11
C LYS A 125 -13.16 -1.36 9.53
N VAL A 126 -12.19 -0.75 10.21
CA VAL A 126 -11.83 -1.13 11.59
C VAL A 126 -12.93 -0.84 12.60
N ASP A 127 -13.92 -0.01 12.25
CA ASP A 127 -15.15 0.18 12.99
C ASP A 127 -15.91 -1.14 13.24
N LYS A 128 -15.70 -2.15 12.41
CA LYS A 128 -16.26 -3.50 12.59
C LYS A 128 -15.55 -4.32 13.68
N ALA A 129 -14.37 -3.91 14.11
CA ALA A 129 -13.63 -4.66 15.14
C ALA A 129 -14.32 -4.58 16.51
N ASN A 130 -15.09 -3.51 16.74
CA ASN A 130 -15.85 -3.29 17.98
C ASN A 130 -14.97 -3.38 19.23
N VAL A 131 -13.77 -2.81 19.17
CA VAL A 131 -12.80 -2.71 20.26
C VAL A 131 -12.54 -1.25 20.60
N ASP A 132 -12.10 -0.98 21.81
CA ASP A 132 -11.75 0.37 22.24
C ASP A 132 -10.51 0.89 21.49
N GLU A 133 -10.44 2.21 21.31
CA GLU A 133 -9.34 2.84 20.54
C GLU A 133 -7.96 2.53 21.16
N SER A 134 -7.87 2.45 22.50
CA SER A 134 -6.65 2.10 23.21
C SER A 134 -6.14 0.68 22.91
N GLU A 135 -7.03 -0.23 22.55
CA GLU A 135 -6.72 -1.64 22.25
C GLU A 135 -6.58 -1.90 20.75
N LEU A 136 -7.05 -0.96 19.92
CA LEU A 136 -7.15 -1.15 18.48
C LEU A 136 -5.79 -1.48 17.84
N GLY A 137 -4.71 -0.84 18.27
CA GLY A 137 -3.36 -1.09 17.76
C GLY A 137 -2.90 -2.54 17.98
N THR A 138 -3.08 -3.05 19.20
CA THR A 138 -2.74 -4.44 19.54
C THR A 138 -3.66 -5.43 18.83
N HIS A 139 -4.96 -5.11 18.77
CA HIS A 139 -5.94 -5.93 18.06
C HIS A 139 -5.59 -6.09 16.58
N LEU A 140 -5.24 -4.99 15.89
CA LEU A 140 -4.85 -5.01 14.48
C LEU A 140 -3.53 -5.74 14.25
N ALA A 141 -2.56 -5.61 15.16
CA ALA A 141 -1.33 -6.39 15.09
C ALA A 141 -1.64 -7.88 15.07
N ASN A 142 -2.44 -8.35 16.02
CA ASN A 142 -2.85 -9.74 16.12
C ASN A 142 -3.68 -10.19 14.90
N TYR A 143 -4.57 -9.32 14.41
CA TYR A 143 -5.37 -9.58 13.21
C TYR A 143 -4.49 -9.81 11.98
N ILE A 144 -3.52 -8.93 11.74
CA ILE A 144 -2.59 -9.06 10.62
C ILE A 144 -1.73 -10.31 10.77
N GLU A 145 -1.19 -10.57 11.94
CA GLU A 145 -0.36 -11.76 12.21
C GLU A 145 -1.14 -13.07 12.07
N THR A 146 -2.45 -13.05 12.32
CA THR A 146 -3.30 -14.22 12.20
C THR A 146 -3.73 -14.47 10.76
N TYR A 147 -4.17 -13.43 10.05
CA TYR A 147 -4.88 -13.59 8.78
C TYR A 147 -4.10 -13.12 7.55
N TYR A 148 -3.05 -12.31 7.73
CA TYR A 148 -2.24 -11.73 6.65
C TYR A 148 -0.74 -11.91 6.90
N LYS A 149 -0.37 -12.97 7.60
CA LYS A 149 1.03 -13.26 7.97
C LYS A 149 1.93 -13.38 6.75
N GLY A 150 1.45 -14.02 5.67
CA GLY A 150 2.22 -14.20 4.45
C GLY A 150 2.49 -12.91 3.73
N LEU A 151 1.46 -12.07 3.54
CA LEU A 151 1.60 -10.74 2.95
C LEU A 151 2.54 -9.87 3.81
N TYR A 152 2.23 -9.73 5.11
CA TYR A 152 2.98 -8.84 5.99
C TYR A 152 4.44 -9.25 6.11
N GLY A 153 4.71 -10.55 6.32
CA GLY A 153 6.07 -11.08 6.39
C GLY A 153 6.85 -10.83 5.10
N GLY A 154 6.24 -11.10 3.93
CA GLY A 154 6.89 -10.84 2.65
C GLY A 154 7.22 -9.36 2.41
N LEU A 155 6.34 -8.44 2.84
CA LEU A 155 6.63 -7.01 2.79
C LEU A 155 7.77 -6.61 3.72
N VAL A 156 7.79 -7.14 4.95
CA VAL A 156 8.88 -6.89 5.92
C VAL A 156 10.21 -7.40 5.37
N ASP A 157 10.26 -8.62 4.83
CA ASP A 157 11.48 -9.20 4.25
C ASP A 157 12.06 -8.34 3.12
N ILE A 158 11.21 -7.78 2.25
CA ILE A 158 11.68 -6.87 1.19
C ILE A 158 12.17 -5.54 1.79
N CYS A 159 11.44 -4.98 2.76
CA CYS A 159 11.83 -3.73 3.41
C CYS A 159 13.15 -3.86 4.15
N GLU A 160 13.40 -4.97 4.83
CA GLU A 160 14.68 -5.26 5.50
C GLU A 160 15.83 -5.39 4.50
N LYS A 161 15.65 -6.17 3.43
CA LYS A 161 16.67 -6.35 2.38
C LYS A 161 17.06 -5.06 1.69
N LYS A 162 16.08 -4.16 1.49
CA LYS A 162 16.27 -2.89 0.78
C LYS A 162 16.48 -1.69 1.70
N GLU A 163 16.51 -1.91 3.00
CA GLU A 163 16.65 -0.85 4.03
C GLU A 163 15.55 0.23 3.92
N ILE A 164 14.34 -0.14 3.44
CA ILE A 164 13.20 0.77 3.33
C ILE A 164 12.64 1.03 4.72
N ASN A 165 12.52 2.31 5.11
CA ASN A 165 12.00 2.71 6.42
C ASN A 165 12.63 1.96 7.61
N GLY A 166 13.93 1.66 7.55
CA GLY A 166 14.62 0.87 8.59
C GLY A 166 14.13 -0.57 8.71
N GLY A 167 13.68 -1.18 7.61
CA GLY A 167 13.16 -2.53 7.56
C GLY A 167 11.74 -2.70 8.10
N ARG A 168 10.96 -1.62 8.20
CA ARG A 168 9.66 -1.65 8.86
C ARG A 168 8.51 -1.44 7.90
N VAL A 169 7.44 -2.19 8.10
CA VAL A 169 6.13 -1.98 7.48
C VAL A 169 5.18 -1.46 8.57
N SER A 170 4.79 -0.20 8.47
CA SER A 170 3.86 0.41 9.42
C SER A 170 2.42 -0.02 9.12
N ARG A 171 1.61 -0.11 10.18
CA ARG A 171 0.22 -0.56 10.13
C ARG A 171 -0.70 0.57 10.54
N PHE A 172 -1.70 0.87 9.70
CA PHE A 172 -2.67 1.92 9.97
C PHE A 172 -4.08 1.35 10.04
N PRO A 173 -4.81 1.60 11.12
CA PRO A 173 -6.25 1.44 11.12
C PRO A 173 -6.90 2.53 10.26
N PHE A 174 -7.98 2.19 9.56
CA PHE A 174 -8.75 3.15 8.79
C PHE A 174 -10.24 2.84 8.81
N SER A 175 -11.04 3.86 9.01
CA SER A 175 -12.47 3.85 8.76
C SER A 175 -12.88 5.17 8.12
N ILE A 176 -13.82 5.12 7.18
CA ILE A 176 -14.42 6.34 6.63
C ILE A 176 -15.45 6.97 7.59
N GLY A 177 -15.69 6.32 8.73
CA GLY A 177 -16.73 6.68 9.68
C GLY A 177 -17.98 5.80 9.51
N LYS A 178 -19.09 6.22 10.13
CA LYS A 178 -20.30 5.43 10.17
C LYS A 178 -21.06 5.52 8.85
N VAL A 179 -21.21 4.38 8.17
CA VAL A 179 -22.04 4.27 6.96
C VAL A 179 -23.52 4.17 7.36
N CYS A 180 -24.32 5.09 6.83
CA CYS A 180 -25.77 5.13 7.02
C CYS A 180 -26.46 4.98 5.67
N PHE A 181 -27.60 4.31 5.64
CA PHE A 181 -28.42 4.17 4.43
C PHE A 181 -27.65 3.71 3.17
N GLN A 182 -26.76 2.76 3.33
CA GLN A 182 -25.93 2.15 2.27
C GLN A 182 -24.96 3.11 1.55
N ASN A 183 -25.32 4.37 1.33
CA ASN A 183 -24.59 5.32 0.50
C ASN A 183 -24.20 6.62 1.20
N LEU A 184 -24.65 6.84 2.43
CA LEU A 184 -24.31 8.02 3.22
C LEU A 184 -23.30 7.63 4.29
N CYS A 185 -22.27 8.45 4.45
CA CYS A 185 -21.26 8.29 5.47
C CYS A 185 -21.18 9.52 6.37
N MET A 186 -21.20 9.31 7.68
CA MET A 186 -20.75 10.31 8.65
C MET A 186 -19.24 10.20 8.71
N PHE A 187 -18.58 11.05 7.93
CA PHE A 187 -17.14 11.00 7.74
C PHE A 187 -16.37 11.28 9.03
N ASP A 188 -15.46 10.38 9.37
CA ASP A 188 -14.47 10.59 10.42
C ASP A 188 -13.13 10.96 9.82
N LYS A 189 -12.71 12.20 10.03
CA LYS A 189 -11.48 12.76 9.46
C LYS A 189 -10.20 12.31 10.17
N GLU A 190 -10.30 11.76 11.38
CA GLU A 190 -9.14 11.49 12.22
C GLU A 190 -8.21 10.45 11.58
N TRP A 191 -8.77 9.38 11.05
CA TRP A 191 -8.00 8.34 10.35
C TRP A 191 -7.29 8.87 9.11
N THR A 192 -7.99 9.69 8.32
CA THR A 192 -7.40 10.34 7.14
C THR A 192 -6.28 11.29 7.54
N HIS A 193 -6.45 12.04 8.63
CA HIS A 193 -5.45 12.96 9.12
C HIS A 193 -4.15 12.24 9.50
N ARG A 194 -4.23 11.14 10.21
CA ARG A 194 -3.06 10.31 10.58
C ARG A 194 -2.25 9.85 9.36
N ILE A 195 -2.93 9.40 8.29
CA ILE A 195 -2.26 8.99 7.05
C ILE A 195 -1.62 10.19 6.35
N ILE A 196 -2.31 11.33 6.30
CA ILE A 196 -1.77 12.55 5.69
C ILE A 196 -0.53 13.06 6.43
N GLU A 197 -0.54 13.04 7.76
CA GLU A 197 0.63 13.44 8.56
C GLU A 197 1.84 12.53 8.29
N GLU A 198 1.64 11.21 8.19
CA GLU A 198 2.72 10.30 7.83
C GLU A 198 3.26 10.60 6.41
N ILE A 199 2.37 10.87 5.44
CA ILE A 199 2.79 11.28 4.09
C ILE A 199 3.59 12.59 4.14
N LYS A 200 3.16 13.56 4.95
CA LYS A 200 3.87 14.82 5.16
C LYS A 200 5.25 14.57 5.74
N GLU A 201 5.34 13.85 6.84
CA GLU A 201 6.62 13.53 7.49
C GLU A 201 7.60 12.88 6.50
N ARG A 202 7.13 11.92 5.70
CA ARG A 202 7.95 11.28 4.67
C ARG A 202 8.32 12.22 3.53
N SER A 203 7.40 13.09 3.12
CA SER A 203 7.65 14.05 2.04
C SER A 203 8.66 15.11 2.44
N TYR A 204 8.68 15.52 3.72
CA TYR A 204 9.62 16.52 4.26
C TYR A 204 10.92 15.91 4.79
N ALA A 205 10.93 14.62 5.13
CA ALA A 205 12.14 13.99 5.63
C ALA A 205 13.27 14.13 4.61
N GLU A 206 14.35 14.78 5.00
CA GLU A 206 15.55 14.78 4.20
C GLU A 206 16.04 13.34 4.04
N ARG A 207 16.53 12.99 2.85
CA ARG A 207 17.20 11.69 2.64
C ARG A 207 18.49 11.64 3.44
N ALA A 208 18.40 11.51 4.75
CA ALA A 208 19.54 11.42 5.66
C ALA A 208 20.48 10.24 5.37
N GLY A 209 20.07 9.30 4.51
CA GLY A 209 20.79 8.05 4.31
C GLY A 209 21.91 8.03 3.27
N ARG A 210 21.84 8.85 2.20
CA ARG A 210 22.84 8.77 1.09
C ARG A 210 24.03 9.71 1.24
N LEU A 211 23.82 10.95 1.69
CA LEU A 211 24.91 11.86 1.98
C LEU A 211 25.75 11.40 3.19
N GLY A 212 25.11 10.80 4.20
CA GLY A 212 25.82 10.25 5.37
C GLY A 212 26.67 9.00 5.05
N LYS A 213 26.34 8.19 4.04
CA LYS A 213 27.18 7.06 3.58
C LYS A 213 28.36 7.55 2.76
N LEU A 214 28.16 8.56 1.89
CA LEU A 214 29.26 9.16 1.11
C LEU A 214 30.30 9.87 1.97
N THR A 215 29.88 10.62 2.99
CA THR A 215 30.82 11.28 3.93
C THR A 215 31.59 10.28 4.79
N ARG A 216 31.03 9.10 5.09
CA ARG A 216 31.77 8.01 5.77
C ARG A 216 32.75 7.25 4.87
N MET A 217 32.52 7.24 3.55
CA MET A 217 33.43 6.59 2.59
C MET A 217 34.60 7.50 2.16
N PHE A 218 34.46 8.83 2.27
CA PHE A 218 35.51 9.80 1.89
C PHE A 218 36.13 10.53 3.09
N GLY A 219 35.75 10.17 4.32
CA GLY A 219 36.28 10.74 5.55
C GLY A 219 37.24 9.77 6.27
N LYS A 220 38.29 9.38 5.57
CA LYS A 220 39.51 8.84 6.17
C LYS A 220 40.71 9.40 5.43
#